data_d225c383e3916c31f8c7c9c4d53555b6
#
_entry.id   d225c383e3916c31f8c7c9c4d53555b6
#
_cell.length_a   1.000
_cell.length_b   1.000
_cell.length_c   1.000
_cell.angle_alpha   90.00
_cell.angle_beta   90.00
_cell.angle_gamma   90.00
#
_symmetry.space_group_name_H-M   'P 1'
#
loop_
_entity.id
_entity.type
_entity.pdbx_description
1 polymer ?
#
loop_
_entity_poly.entity_id
_entity_poly.type
_entity_poly.pdbx_seq_one_letter_code
_entity_poly.pdbx_strand_id
1 'polypeptide(L)'
;LLSAQEPQSINKGRGNFHLMARIAGVDVPNEKRVEVSLTYIYGVGPSLSKKILTLAKINPDERVKNLTEEEIAKIREAIEKTGFPVEGELRKIVSQNIRRLQEIQSYRGIRHKKGLPVRGQRTRTNARTKKGKRKTVGGMKKVLAKK
;
A
#
# COMPACT_ATOMS: atom_id res chain seq x y z
N LEU A 1 14.46 -55.80 -31.07
CA LEU A 1 14.86 -54.39 -30.86
C LEU A 1 13.74 -53.71 -30.08
N LEU A 2 13.86 -53.72 -28.75
CA LEU A 2 12.92 -53.11 -27.83
C LEU A 2 13.36 -51.67 -27.60
N SER A 3 12.52 -50.71 -28.01
CA SER A 3 12.68 -49.28 -27.70
C SER A 3 12.25 -49.03 -26.26
N ALA A 4 13.17 -48.65 -25.40
CA ALA A 4 12.91 -48.21 -24.05
C ALA A 4 12.18 -46.86 -24.08
N GLN A 5 10.94 -46.83 -23.62
CA GLN A 5 10.24 -45.61 -23.30
C GLN A 5 10.67 -45.13 -21.91
N GLU A 6 11.24 -43.93 -21.86
CA GLU A 6 11.56 -43.27 -20.59
C GLU A 6 10.26 -42.89 -19.87
N PRO A 7 10.17 -43.07 -18.53
CA PRO A 7 9.01 -42.66 -17.79
C PRO A 7 9.03 -41.14 -17.60
N GLN A 8 8.03 -40.48 -18.18
CA GLN A 8 7.76 -39.07 -17.89
C GLN A 8 7.38 -38.91 -16.40
N SER A 9 8.25 -38.31 -15.63
CA SER A 9 8.03 -38.02 -14.24
C SER A 9 6.92 -36.94 -14.12
N ILE A 10 5.73 -37.42 -13.77
CA ILE A 10 4.59 -36.57 -13.41
C ILE A 10 4.91 -35.91 -12.08
N ASN A 11 5.37 -34.70 -12.13
CA ASN A 11 5.54 -33.85 -10.95
C ASN A 11 4.17 -33.28 -10.54
N LYS A 12 3.29 -34.15 -10.03
CA LYS A 12 2.03 -33.77 -9.37
C LYS A 12 2.34 -33.42 -7.93
N GLY A 13 2.15 -32.15 -7.55
CA GLY A 13 1.94 -31.79 -6.15
C GLY A 13 2.94 -30.84 -5.51
N ARG A 14 3.21 -29.70 -6.14
CA ARG A 14 3.51 -28.51 -5.36
C ARG A 14 2.39 -27.52 -5.65
N GLY A 15 1.56 -27.29 -4.62
CA GLY A 15 0.54 -26.27 -4.65
C GLY A 15 1.16 -24.99 -5.21
N ASN A 16 0.52 -24.43 -6.23
CA ASN A 16 0.87 -23.11 -6.72
C ASN A 16 0.69 -22.12 -5.57
N PHE A 17 1.70 -21.98 -4.74
CA PHE A 17 1.89 -20.74 -4.00
C PHE A 17 2.03 -19.69 -5.10
N HIS A 18 0.96 -19.00 -5.42
CA HIS A 18 1.01 -17.79 -6.20
C HIS A 18 1.90 -16.83 -5.41
N LEU A 19 3.17 -16.83 -5.72
CA LEU A 19 4.12 -15.83 -5.22
C LEU A 19 3.52 -14.48 -5.60
N MET A 20 3.03 -13.76 -4.60
CA MET A 20 2.52 -12.42 -4.81
C MET A 20 3.66 -11.59 -5.36
N ALA A 21 3.44 -10.94 -6.50
CA ALA A 21 4.45 -10.07 -7.09
C ALA A 21 4.78 -8.95 -6.08
N ARG A 22 6.04 -8.84 -5.69
CA ARG A 22 6.49 -7.82 -4.75
C ARG A 22 7.13 -6.67 -5.52
N ILE A 23 6.51 -5.48 -5.45
CA ILE A 23 6.97 -4.27 -6.14
C ILE A 23 7.17 -3.17 -5.10
N ALA A 24 8.31 -2.50 -5.10
CA ALA A 24 8.68 -1.48 -4.11
C ALA A 24 8.48 -1.93 -2.64
N GLY A 25 8.70 -3.21 -2.35
CA GLY A 25 8.54 -3.78 -1.02
C GLY A 25 7.10 -4.10 -0.60
N VAL A 26 6.11 -3.91 -1.49
CA VAL A 26 4.69 -4.18 -1.24
C VAL A 26 4.23 -5.36 -2.07
N ASP A 27 3.44 -6.24 -1.46
CA ASP A 27 2.79 -7.34 -2.14
C ASP A 27 1.55 -6.82 -2.87
N VAL A 28 1.55 -6.93 -4.20
CA VAL A 28 0.44 -6.45 -5.04
C VAL A 28 -0.54 -7.58 -5.35
N PRO A 29 -1.86 -7.30 -5.40
CA PRO A 29 -2.86 -8.33 -5.67
C PRO A 29 -2.76 -8.87 -7.10
N ASN A 30 -2.58 -10.19 -7.24
CA ASN A 30 -2.36 -10.88 -8.50
C ASN A 30 -3.59 -10.92 -9.41
N GLU A 31 -4.80 -10.93 -8.83
CA GLU A 31 -6.05 -11.07 -9.58
C GLU A 31 -6.49 -9.79 -10.31
N LYS A 32 -5.89 -8.66 -9.98
CA LYS A 32 -6.25 -7.36 -10.54
C LYS A 32 -5.41 -7.02 -11.77
N ARG A 33 -5.90 -6.07 -12.58
CA ARG A 33 -5.12 -5.47 -13.67
C ARG A 33 -3.92 -4.75 -13.09
N VAL A 34 -2.81 -4.75 -13.82
CA VAL A 34 -1.54 -4.13 -13.38
C VAL A 34 -1.75 -2.66 -13.04
N GLU A 35 -2.51 -1.91 -13.84
CA GLU A 35 -2.83 -0.51 -13.58
C GLU A 35 -3.44 -0.30 -12.19
N VAL A 36 -4.39 -1.15 -11.81
CA VAL A 36 -5.07 -1.06 -10.52
C VAL A 36 -4.19 -1.58 -9.40
N SER A 37 -3.45 -2.66 -9.63
CA SER A 37 -2.57 -3.27 -8.62
C SER A 37 -1.45 -2.33 -8.18
N LEU A 38 -0.89 -1.54 -9.09
CA LEU A 38 0.12 -0.55 -8.75
C LEU A 38 -0.40 0.55 -7.80
N THR A 39 -1.70 0.86 -7.83
CA THR A 39 -2.28 1.84 -6.90
C THR A 39 -2.35 1.38 -5.43
N TYR A 40 -2.05 0.12 -5.14
CA TYR A 40 -1.89 -0.37 -3.77
C TYR A 40 -0.58 0.07 -3.13
N ILE A 41 0.38 0.51 -3.93
CA ILE A 41 1.65 1.08 -3.46
C ILE A 41 1.38 2.52 -3.00
N TYR A 42 1.71 2.82 -1.75
CA TYR A 42 1.52 4.16 -1.19
C TYR A 42 2.35 5.20 -1.96
N GLY A 43 1.67 6.18 -2.53
CA GLY A 43 2.26 7.22 -3.38
C GLY A 43 2.01 7.02 -4.87
N VAL A 44 1.55 5.83 -5.30
CA VAL A 44 1.20 5.56 -6.69
C VAL A 44 -0.31 5.68 -6.87
N GLY A 45 -0.75 6.73 -7.53
CA GLY A 45 -2.14 6.92 -7.97
C GLY A 45 -2.36 6.45 -9.42
N PRO A 46 -3.61 6.49 -9.92
CA PRO A 46 -3.92 6.02 -11.28
C PRO A 46 -3.13 6.75 -12.37
N SER A 47 -2.91 8.05 -12.24
CA SER A 47 -2.13 8.82 -13.21
C SER A 47 -0.66 8.40 -13.24
N LEU A 48 -0.06 8.15 -12.08
CA LEU A 48 1.34 7.71 -11.98
C LEU A 48 1.47 6.26 -12.42
N SER A 49 0.51 5.40 -12.09
CA SER A 49 0.46 4.01 -12.57
C SER A 49 0.50 3.94 -14.10
N LYS A 50 -0.31 4.74 -14.80
CA LYS A 50 -0.29 4.82 -16.26
C LYS A 50 1.08 5.25 -16.80
N LYS A 51 1.69 6.29 -16.21
CA LYS A 51 3.03 6.74 -16.60
C LYS A 51 4.09 5.65 -16.44
N ILE A 52 4.08 4.94 -15.31
CA ILE A 52 5.00 3.83 -15.04
C ILE A 52 4.84 2.73 -16.09
N LEU A 53 3.60 2.32 -16.40
CA LEU A 53 3.34 1.28 -17.39
C LEU A 53 3.72 1.70 -18.81
N THR A 54 3.51 2.96 -19.17
CA THR A 54 3.96 3.51 -20.47
C THR A 54 5.50 3.46 -20.57
N LEU A 55 6.22 3.83 -19.50
CA LEU A 55 7.68 3.76 -19.46
C LEU A 55 8.20 2.31 -19.52
N ALA A 56 7.52 1.40 -18.84
CA ALA A 56 7.85 -0.03 -18.84
C ALA A 56 7.43 -0.74 -20.15
N LYS A 57 6.61 -0.10 -21.00
CA LYS A 57 6.01 -0.67 -22.23
C LYS A 57 5.18 -1.93 -21.96
N ILE A 58 4.39 -1.91 -20.89
CA ILE A 58 3.52 -3.01 -20.46
C ILE A 58 2.06 -2.62 -20.66
N ASN A 59 1.25 -3.58 -21.08
CA ASN A 59 -0.19 -3.37 -21.27
C ASN A 59 -0.88 -3.13 -19.92
N PRO A 60 -1.59 -2.00 -19.70
CA PRO A 60 -2.27 -1.68 -18.45
C PRO A 60 -3.42 -2.65 -18.09
N ASP A 61 -4.02 -3.30 -19.10
CA ASP A 61 -5.15 -4.19 -18.91
C ASP A 61 -4.75 -5.62 -18.52
N GLU A 62 -3.48 -5.94 -18.59
CA GLU A 62 -2.96 -7.24 -18.20
C GLU A 62 -3.10 -7.48 -16.68
N ARG A 63 -3.30 -8.74 -16.29
CA ARG A 63 -3.36 -9.13 -14.88
C ARG A 63 -1.97 -9.40 -14.34
N VAL A 64 -1.73 -9.02 -13.08
CA VAL A 64 -0.42 -9.20 -12.42
C VAL A 64 0.06 -10.66 -12.45
N LYS A 65 -0.83 -11.63 -12.36
CA LYS A 65 -0.50 -13.06 -12.41
C LYS A 65 0.13 -13.52 -13.73
N ASN A 66 -0.09 -12.77 -14.82
CA ASN A 66 0.43 -13.12 -16.14
C ASN A 66 1.80 -12.46 -16.42
N LEU A 67 2.22 -11.53 -15.56
CA LEU A 67 3.50 -10.83 -15.72
C LEU A 67 4.69 -11.77 -15.53
N THR A 68 5.66 -11.61 -16.39
CA THR A 68 6.96 -12.27 -16.26
C THR A 68 7.84 -11.54 -15.23
N GLU A 69 8.84 -12.23 -14.69
CA GLU A 69 9.80 -11.60 -13.77
C GLU A 69 10.56 -10.43 -14.40
N GLU A 70 10.83 -10.52 -15.71
CA GLU A 70 11.45 -9.43 -16.49
C GLU A 70 10.57 -8.18 -16.55
N GLU A 71 9.26 -8.35 -16.71
CA GLU A 71 8.32 -7.24 -16.72
C GLU A 71 8.19 -6.60 -15.35
N ILE A 72 8.19 -7.40 -14.29
CA ILE A 72 8.21 -6.91 -12.91
C ILE A 72 9.50 -6.11 -12.65
N ALA A 73 10.65 -6.56 -13.16
CA ALA A 73 11.90 -5.83 -13.07
C ALA A 73 11.83 -4.48 -13.81
N LYS A 74 11.26 -4.44 -15.03
CA LYS A 74 11.01 -3.20 -15.78
C LYS A 74 10.10 -2.22 -15.04
N ILE A 75 9.06 -2.74 -14.35
CA ILE A 75 8.19 -1.88 -13.53
C ILE A 75 8.97 -1.27 -12.37
N ARG A 76 9.82 -2.02 -11.68
CA ARG A 76 10.67 -1.50 -10.59
C ARG A 76 11.59 -0.40 -11.09
N GLU A 77 12.28 -0.65 -12.19
CA GLU A 77 13.16 0.33 -12.83
C GLU A 77 12.40 1.59 -13.29
N ALA A 78 11.19 1.42 -13.85
CA ALA A 78 10.32 2.52 -14.24
C ALA A 78 9.89 3.38 -13.04
N ILE A 79 9.59 2.76 -11.88
CA ILE A 79 9.28 3.48 -10.64
C ILE A 79 10.48 4.34 -10.20
N GLU A 80 11.68 3.78 -10.20
CA GLU A 80 12.91 4.51 -9.86
C GLU A 80 13.17 5.66 -10.84
N LYS A 81 12.99 5.44 -12.14
CA LYS A 81 13.16 6.48 -13.18
C LYS A 81 12.16 7.64 -13.04
N THR A 82 10.97 7.42 -12.47
CA THR A 82 10.02 8.52 -12.26
C THR A 82 10.48 9.51 -11.19
N GLY A 83 11.40 9.12 -10.30
CA GLY A 83 11.92 9.97 -9.23
C GLY A 83 10.90 10.37 -8.17
N PHE A 84 9.68 9.82 -8.19
CA PHE A 84 8.69 10.09 -7.16
C PHE A 84 8.91 9.19 -5.95
N PRO A 85 8.98 9.75 -4.72
CA PRO A 85 9.11 8.96 -3.52
C PRO A 85 7.86 8.09 -3.33
N VAL A 86 8.06 6.81 -3.05
CA VAL A 86 6.99 5.85 -2.80
C VAL A 86 7.19 5.17 -1.44
N GLU A 87 6.13 4.59 -0.92
CA GLU A 87 6.11 3.80 0.33
C GLU A 87 6.91 4.41 1.49
N GLY A 88 7.99 3.78 1.89
CA GLY A 88 8.78 4.17 3.07
C GLY A 88 9.39 5.56 2.95
N GLU A 89 9.88 5.92 1.77
CA GLU A 89 10.47 7.22 1.51
C GLU A 89 9.43 8.34 1.60
N LEU A 90 8.26 8.15 0.98
CA LEU A 90 7.17 9.11 1.07
C LEU A 90 6.67 9.26 2.50
N ARG A 91 6.53 8.15 3.25
CA ARG A 91 6.14 8.20 4.67
C ARG A 91 7.14 8.97 5.51
N LYS A 92 8.45 8.79 5.24
CA LYS A 92 9.53 9.54 5.89
C LYS A 92 9.40 11.04 5.62
N ILE A 93 9.23 11.44 4.36
CA ILE A 93 9.06 12.85 3.96
C ILE A 93 7.84 13.47 4.65
N VAL A 94 6.68 12.79 4.62
CA VAL A 94 5.45 13.26 5.27
C VAL A 94 5.66 13.41 6.77
N SER A 95 6.29 12.45 7.43
CA SER A 95 6.57 12.51 8.87
C SER A 95 7.53 13.65 9.22
N GLN A 96 8.56 13.86 8.41
CA GLN A 96 9.50 14.98 8.60
C GLN A 96 8.80 16.34 8.43
N ASN A 97 7.94 16.47 7.44
CA ASN A 97 7.18 17.70 7.23
C ASN A 97 6.24 18.00 8.40
N ILE A 98 5.57 16.99 8.96
CA ILE A 98 4.72 17.15 10.14
C ILE A 98 5.58 17.53 11.36
N ARG A 99 6.71 16.86 11.58
CA ARG A 99 7.63 17.16 12.68
C ARG A 99 8.13 18.61 12.59
N ARG A 100 8.56 19.05 11.41
CA ARG A 100 8.97 20.44 11.18
C ARG A 100 7.89 21.44 11.58
N LEU A 101 6.61 21.19 11.19
CA LEU A 101 5.50 22.05 11.58
C LEU A 101 5.28 22.10 13.09
N GLN A 102 5.53 20.99 13.78
CA GLN A 102 5.42 20.90 15.23
C GLN A 102 6.56 21.63 15.95
N GLU A 103 7.80 21.53 15.43
CA GLU A 103 9.00 22.20 15.98
C GLU A 103 8.89 23.72 15.91
N ILE A 104 8.42 24.26 14.78
CA ILE A 104 8.16 25.70 14.62
C ILE A 104 6.89 26.18 15.33
N GLN A 105 6.18 25.29 16.05
CA GLN A 105 4.95 25.56 16.79
C GLN A 105 3.86 26.27 15.98
N SER A 106 3.82 26.02 14.67
CA SER A 106 2.77 26.56 13.82
C SER A 106 1.39 26.06 14.24
N TYR A 107 0.33 26.82 13.93
CA TYR A 107 -1.05 26.39 14.22
C TYR A 107 -1.33 24.97 13.70
N ARG A 108 -0.90 24.65 12.47
CA ARG A 108 -1.03 23.30 11.88
C ARG A 108 -0.26 22.26 12.69
N GLY A 109 0.96 22.56 13.15
CA GLY A 109 1.76 21.69 13.98
C GLY A 109 1.11 21.38 15.33
N ILE A 110 0.57 22.40 16.00
CA ILE A 110 -0.17 22.23 17.25
C ILE A 110 -1.42 21.35 17.03
N ARG A 111 -2.12 21.53 15.91
CA ARG A 111 -3.28 20.68 15.57
C ARG A 111 -2.87 19.23 15.33
N HIS A 112 -1.75 18.98 14.63
CA HIS A 112 -1.19 17.64 14.46
C HIS A 112 -0.82 16.99 15.80
N LYS A 113 -0.14 17.74 16.69
CA LYS A 113 0.23 17.27 18.03
C LYS A 113 -0.97 16.87 18.87
N LYS A 114 -2.06 17.64 18.79
CA LYS A 114 -3.32 17.38 19.52
C LYS A 114 -4.22 16.34 18.84
N GLY A 115 -3.86 15.77 17.70
CA GLY A 115 -4.71 14.83 16.97
C GLY A 115 -6.02 15.45 16.46
N LEU A 116 -6.03 16.73 16.15
CA LEU A 116 -7.20 17.48 15.71
C LEU A 116 -7.16 17.80 14.21
N PRO A 117 -8.31 18.04 13.57
CA PRO A 117 -8.35 18.49 12.17
C PRO A 117 -7.50 19.73 11.94
N VAL A 118 -6.77 19.78 10.83
CA VAL A 118 -5.74 20.79 10.55
C VAL A 118 -6.24 21.89 9.58
N ARG A 119 -7.34 21.60 8.86
CA ARG A 119 -7.87 22.46 7.79
C ARG A 119 -9.10 23.29 8.21
N GLY A 120 -9.22 23.67 9.47
CA GLY A 120 -10.30 24.51 9.97
C GLY A 120 -11.66 23.83 10.13
N GLN A 121 -11.76 22.50 10.01
CA GLN A 121 -13.00 21.79 10.20
C GLN A 121 -13.56 21.98 11.62
N ARG A 122 -14.88 22.05 11.73
CA ARG A 122 -15.58 22.13 13.01
C ARG A 122 -15.28 20.93 13.89
N THR A 123 -14.97 21.19 15.17
CA THR A 123 -14.56 20.13 16.11
C THR A 123 -15.55 19.86 17.22
N ARG A 124 -16.57 20.74 17.41
CA ARG A 124 -17.58 20.60 18.48
C ARG A 124 -18.44 19.34 18.27
N THR A 125 -18.88 19.07 17.05
CA THR A 125 -19.83 17.98 16.73
C THR A 125 -19.20 16.80 16.06
N ASN A 126 -18.40 17.00 15.02
CA ASN A 126 -17.87 15.99 14.12
C ASN A 126 -16.36 15.78 14.30
N ALA A 127 -15.63 15.60 13.21
CA ALA A 127 -14.17 15.32 13.18
C ALA A 127 -13.78 13.95 13.77
N ARG A 128 -14.68 12.96 13.67
CA ARG A 128 -14.47 11.62 14.23
C ARG A 128 -13.30 10.87 13.61
N THR A 129 -13.06 11.02 12.31
CA THR A 129 -11.93 10.40 11.62
C THR A 129 -10.60 10.73 12.30
N LYS A 130 -10.41 11.98 12.71
CA LYS A 130 -9.16 12.41 13.35
C LYS A 130 -9.18 12.19 14.88
N LYS A 131 -10.32 12.39 15.55
CA LYS A 131 -10.47 12.21 17.00
C LYS A 131 -10.67 10.76 17.43
N GLY A 132 -11.03 9.86 16.52
CA GLY A 132 -11.38 8.49 16.83
C GLY A 132 -12.82 8.31 17.33
N LYS A 133 -13.15 7.11 17.79
CA LYS A 133 -14.48 6.76 18.29
C LYS A 133 -14.89 7.66 19.47
N ARG A 134 -16.19 7.86 19.67
CA ARG A 134 -16.70 8.57 20.85
C ARG A 134 -16.34 7.77 22.11
N LYS A 135 -15.77 8.46 23.09
CA LYS A 135 -15.52 7.91 24.44
C LYS A 135 -16.49 8.55 25.41
N THR A 136 -17.27 7.75 26.10
CA THR A 136 -18.18 8.23 27.15
C THR A 136 -17.32 8.57 28.37
N VAL A 137 -17.51 9.78 28.89
CA VAL A 137 -16.89 10.21 30.14
C VAL A 137 -17.83 9.82 31.27
N GLY A 138 -17.36 9.14 32.31
CA GLY A 138 -18.14 8.78 33.50
C GLY A 138 -18.81 7.40 33.48
N GLY A 139 -18.52 6.53 32.54
CA GLY A 139 -18.96 5.14 32.58
C GLY A 139 -18.07 4.29 33.53
N MET A 140 -18.34 4.22 34.80
CA MET A 140 -17.80 3.13 35.62
C MET A 140 -18.38 1.82 35.11
N LYS A 141 -17.54 0.94 34.57
CA LYS A 141 -17.91 -0.45 34.35
C LYS A 141 -18.13 -1.07 35.73
N LYS A 142 -19.38 -1.19 36.17
CA LYS A 142 -19.70 -2.07 37.29
C LYS A 142 -19.30 -3.49 36.89
N VAL A 143 -18.22 -3.97 37.46
CA VAL A 143 -17.89 -5.38 37.41
C VAL A 143 -18.96 -6.06 38.25
N LEU A 144 -19.95 -6.66 37.59
CA LEU A 144 -20.90 -7.53 38.25
C LEU A 144 -20.09 -8.72 38.79
N ALA A 145 -19.95 -8.78 40.12
CA ALA A 145 -19.40 -9.96 40.77
C ALA A 145 -20.28 -11.16 40.39
N LYS A 146 -19.67 -12.14 39.75
CA LYS A 146 -20.32 -13.46 39.54
C LYS A 146 -20.65 -14.03 40.90
N LYS A 147 -21.97 -14.22 41.18
CA LYS A 147 -22.41 -15.09 42.26
C LYS A 147 -22.07 -16.53 41.91
#